data_1d91581a20ccf47515bc47d0387d2630
#
_entry.id   1d91581a20ccf47515bc47d0387d2630
#
_cell.length_a   1.000
_cell.length_b   1.000
_cell.length_c   1.000
_cell.angle_alpha   90.00
_cell.angle_beta   90.00
_cell.angle_gamma   90.00
#
_symmetry.space_group_name_H-M   'P 1'
#
loop_
_entity.id
_entity.type
_entity.pdbx_description
1 polymer ?
#
loop_
_entity_poly.entity_id
_entity_poly.type
_entity_poly.pdbx_seq_one_letter_code
_entity_poly.pdbx_strand_id
1 'polypeptide(L)'
;MKMPEFNGPAKGADRRLMGAGVPAFLLVAFCLGYALSHREEQTLTIGVFAGSNWNVPQGETYAVIDAAVQKFSAQHPGTRVVFESGIKREDYGEWLAEQYLQGTEPDVFSLLEEDFNLYASMGALMDLSDAMDGDTDFNTDNYYPAALRCGVYDEKSFALPVENNVTLMFVNKTLLSRENIGMPAGDWTWQDFLDVCRKVTKDTDGDGVLDQFGCYDYSWEQAAVSNGARLFREDGQACYFADGRMEETIRFMMELQALNRGMRPSARDFDTGRVAFRPFTFAQYRAYKPYPWRIKKYSSFEWDCATMPVGPHGDNVSVCQTLLLGMSARTQKQNMAWDFMKLLCYDREIQRLILQKSQALPSRRDVVLSAEAAEIFHWDAEESAVTPPNLDATMLNAVMPYRFPQYRAAMLYADAEITKIIDGVTPRMNALNKLQKEINAVLQR
;
A
#
# COMPACT_ATOMS: atom_id res chain seq x y z
N MET A 1 -32.95 85.62 64.18
CA MET A 1 -32.01 84.99 65.13
C MET A 1 -31.00 84.20 64.36
N LYS A 2 -29.80 84.75 64.36
CA LYS A 2 -28.49 84.14 63.99
C LYS A 2 -28.36 82.99 62.91
N MET A 3 -27.67 83.37 61.88
CA MET A 3 -26.74 82.53 61.13
C MET A 3 -25.70 81.81 62.04
N PRO A 4 -25.05 80.78 61.62
CA PRO A 4 -23.78 81.02 60.93
C PRO A 4 -23.47 80.13 59.72
N GLU A 5 -22.57 80.74 58.97
CA GLU A 5 -21.70 80.25 57.89
C GLU A 5 -20.90 78.96 58.19
N PHE A 6 -20.53 78.27 57.19
CA PHE A 6 -19.14 77.78 57.05
C PHE A 6 -18.81 77.28 55.64
N ASN A 7 -17.92 77.97 55.12
CA ASN A 7 -16.73 77.72 54.27
C ASN A 7 -16.38 76.30 53.85
N GLY A 8 -16.08 76.09 52.59
CA GLY A 8 -14.77 76.05 52.10
C GLY A 8 -14.45 74.82 51.16
N PRO A 9 -13.51 74.87 50.29
CA PRO A 9 -13.46 74.04 49.05
C PRO A 9 -12.66 72.75 49.22
N ALA A 10 -13.12 71.68 48.60
CA ALA A 10 -12.28 70.51 48.37
C ALA A 10 -11.83 70.42 46.91
N LYS A 11 -10.57 70.62 46.74
CA LYS A 11 -9.79 70.46 45.50
C LYS A 11 -9.65 68.99 45.13
N GLY A 12 -9.71 68.73 43.82
CA GLY A 12 -8.77 67.81 43.19
C GLY A 12 -9.10 66.32 43.25
N ALA A 13 -9.92 65.79 42.30
CA ALA A 13 -9.87 64.38 41.89
C ALA A 13 -9.17 64.30 40.58
N ASP A 14 -8.10 63.50 40.58
CA ASP A 14 -7.13 63.23 39.50
C ASP A 14 -7.77 62.87 38.18
N ARG A 15 -7.70 63.74 37.20
CA ARG A 15 -7.99 63.51 35.79
C ARG A 15 -6.76 62.91 35.01
N ARG A 16 -5.79 62.32 35.69
CA ARG A 16 -4.55 61.86 35.08
C ARG A 16 -4.44 60.36 34.86
N LEU A 17 -5.41 59.50 35.22
CA LEU A 17 -5.35 58.08 35.09
C LEU A 17 -6.15 57.46 33.92
N MET A 18 -7.00 58.27 33.23
CA MET A 18 -7.77 57.75 32.06
C MET A 18 -7.09 57.95 30.69
N GLY A 19 -5.97 58.68 30.61
CA GLY A 19 -5.31 58.97 29.33
C GLY A 19 -4.22 58.01 28.90
N ALA A 20 -3.73 57.15 29.79
CA ALA A 20 -2.61 56.26 29.47
C ALA A 20 -3.03 54.83 29.04
N GLY A 21 -4.23 54.37 29.38
CA GLY A 21 -4.69 53.01 29.05
C GLY A 21 -5.14 52.82 27.60
N VAL A 22 -5.72 53.84 26.97
CA VAL A 22 -6.23 53.75 25.59
C VAL A 22 -5.11 53.66 24.56
N PRO A 23 -4.00 54.46 24.60
CA PRO A 23 -2.90 54.31 23.67
C PRO A 23 -2.12 53.00 23.85
N ALA A 24 -2.01 52.48 25.11
CA ALA A 24 -1.35 51.20 25.35
C ALA A 24 -2.16 50.01 24.76
N PHE A 25 -3.49 50.04 24.89
CA PHE A 25 -4.36 49.00 24.30
C PHE A 25 -4.35 49.04 22.78
N LEU A 26 -4.35 50.25 22.18
CA LEU A 26 -4.21 50.40 20.70
C LEU A 26 -2.84 49.99 20.20
N LEU A 27 -1.78 50.20 20.96
CA LEU A 27 -0.42 49.78 20.60
C LEU A 27 -0.27 48.27 20.70
N VAL A 28 -0.82 47.64 21.73
CA VAL A 28 -0.87 46.18 21.88
C VAL A 28 -1.73 45.54 20.77
N ALA A 29 -2.90 46.10 20.46
CA ALA A 29 -3.76 45.64 19.38
C ALA A 29 -3.09 45.84 18.00
N PHE A 30 -2.36 46.96 17.80
CA PHE A 30 -1.59 47.20 16.60
C PHE A 30 -0.38 46.26 16.47
N CYS A 31 0.35 46.02 17.56
CA CYS A 31 1.47 45.05 17.58
C CYS A 31 0.97 43.63 17.38
N LEU A 32 -0.16 43.24 17.96
CA LEU A 32 -0.81 41.95 17.70
C LEU A 32 -1.32 41.86 16.26
N GLY A 33 -1.96 42.89 15.74
CA GLY A 33 -2.40 42.96 14.34
C GLY A 33 -1.21 42.92 13.36
N TYR A 34 -0.13 43.64 13.68
CA TYR A 34 1.11 43.62 12.89
C TYR A 34 1.81 42.26 12.95
N ALA A 35 1.90 41.63 14.12
CA ALA A 35 2.47 40.31 14.30
C ALA A 35 1.62 39.23 13.61
N LEU A 36 0.31 39.38 13.57
CA LEU A 36 -0.61 38.48 12.85
C LEU A 36 -0.55 38.69 11.34
N SER A 37 -0.34 39.93 10.86
CA SER A 37 -0.24 40.27 9.43
C SER A 37 1.14 40.04 8.84
N HIS A 38 2.19 39.88 9.66
CA HIS A 38 3.57 39.61 9.26
C HIS A 38 4.07 38.24 9.77
N ARG A 39 3.17 37.29 10.02
CA ARG A 39 3.58 35.91 10.17
C ARG A 39 4.15 35.48 8.83
N GLU A 40 5.47 35.25 8.77
CA GLU A 40 6.08 34.65 7.60
C GLU A 40 5.33 33.36 7.23
N GLU A 41 4.85 33.30 6.00
CA GLU A 41 4.16 32.13 5.49
C GLU A 41 5.12 30.94 5.52
N GLN A 42 4.84 29.97 6.38
CA GLN A 42 5.66 28.75 6.45
C GLN A 42 5.30 27.85 5.27
N THR A 43 6.30 27.42 4.52
CA THR A 43 6.08 26.53 3.39
C THR A 43 6.48 25.11 3.78
N LEU A 44 5.58 24.14 3.67
CA LEU A 44 5.85 22.72 3.73
C LEU A 44 5.97 22.17 2.32
N THR A 45 7.07 21.48 2.02
CA THR A 45 7.29 20.86 0.71
C THR A 45 6.95 19.36 0.77
N ILE A 46 6.17 18.89 -0.20
CA ILE A 46 5.84 17.46 -0.28
C ILE A 46 6.25 16.88 -1.64
N GLY A 47 6.74 15.64 -1.63
CA GLY A 47 7.13 14.88 -2.81
C GLY A 47 6.08 13.81 -3.12
N VAL A 48 5.43 13.92 -4.27
CA VAL A 48 4.41 12.99 -4.75
C VAL A 48 4.55 12.76 -6.24
N PHE A 49 4.08 11.63 -6.74
CA PHE A 49 4.09 11.33 -8.16
C PHE A 49 2.68 11.35 -8.77
N ALA A 50 2.61 11.47 -10.07
CA ALA A 50 1.39 11.41 -10.85
C ALA A 50 1.01 9.96 -11.16
N GLY A 51 -0.26 9.64 -11.06
CA GLY A 51 -0.81 8.33 -11.40
C GLY A 51 -0.89 7.37 -10.22
N SER A 52 -1.19 6.12 -10.54
CA SER A 52 -1.34 5.05 -9.55
C SER A 52 0.00 4.41 -9.21
N ASN A 53 0.21 4.09 -7.93
CA ASN A 53 1.33 3.23 -7.51
C ASN A 53 1.19 1.77 -7.99
N TRP A 54 0.02 1.37 -8.49
CA TRP A 54 -0.38 -0.03 -8.70
C TRP A 54 -0.46 -0.44 -10.17
N ASN A 55 0.11 0.35 -11.08
CA ASN A 55 0.07 0.11 -12.54
C ASN A 55 -1.35 -0.08 -13.09
N VAL A 56 -2.30 0.67 -12.57
CA VAL A 56 -3.69 0.69 -13.03
C VAL A 56 -4.12 2.10 -13.40
N PRO A 57 -5.11 2.28 -14.30
CA PRO A 57 -5.62 3.60 -14.61
C PRO A 57 -6.17 4.31 -13.37
N GLN A 58 -5.80 5.58 -13.20
CA GLN A 58 -6.32 6.46 -12.15
C GLN A 58 -6.86 7.73 -12.82
N GLY A 59 -8.13 8.04 -12.56
CA GLY A 59 -8.81 9.16 -13.23
C GLY A 59 -8.42 10.53 -12.67
N GLU A 60 -8.24 10.63 -11.35
CA GLU A 60 -7.97 11.87 -10.62
C GLU A 60 -6.66 11.75 -9.85
N THR A 61 -5.56 12.04 -10.53
CA THR A 61 -4.19 11.80 -10.05
C THR A 61 -3.88 12.39 -8.68
N TYR A 62 -4.35 13.62 -8.41
CA TYR A 62 -4.02 14.35 -7.17
C TYR A 62 -5.21 14.57 -6.25
N ALA A 63 -6.39 13.99 -6.51
CA ALA A 63 -7.60 14.29 -5.74
C ALA A 63 -7.44 14.11 -4.22
N VAL A 64 -6.72 13.07 -3.78
CA VAL A 64 -6.46 12.81 -2.35
C VAL A 64 -5.47 13.82 -1.80
N ILE A 65 -4.39 14.10 -2.54
CA ILE A 65 -3.36 15.07 -2.15
C ILE A 65 -3.93 16.48 -2.08
N ASP A 66 -4.70 16.90 -3.08
CA ASP A 66 -5.34 18.23 -3.11
C ASP A 66 -6.30 18.41 -1.93
N ALA A 67 -7.09 17.39 -1.60
CA ALA A 67 -7.97 17.42 -0.43
C ALA A 67 -7.19 17.48 0.89
N ALA A 68 -6.10 16.73 1.01
CA ALA A 68 -5.23 16.78 2.18
C ALA A 68 -4.57 18.16 2.32
N VAL A 69 -4.05 18.74 1.24
CA VAL A 69 -3.46 20.09 1.22
C VAL A 69 -4.49 21.14 1.61
N GLN A 70 -5.70 21.07 1.07
CA GLN A 70 -6.78 22.01 1.41
C GLN A 70 -7.17 21.90 2.90
N LYS A 71 -7.35 20.68 3.41
CA LYS A 71 -7.70 20.45 4.82
C LYS A 71 -6.57 20.91 5.75
N PHE A 72 -5.32 20.61 5.40
CA PHE A 72 -4.14 21.03 6.15
C PHE A 72 -4.03 22.56 6.25
N SER A 73 -4.16 23.26 5.11
CA SER A 73 -4.11 24.72 5.07
C SER A 73 -5.22 25.39 5.89
N ALA A 74 -6.40 24.75 5.97
CA ALA A 74 -7.49 25.22 6.82
C ALA A 74 -7.19 25.03 8.34
N GLN A 75 -6.48 23.96 8.71
CA GLN A 75 -6.08 23.66 10.09
C GLN A 75 -4.85 24.46 10.54
N HIS A 76 -3.97 24.85 9.60
CA HIS A 76 -2.72 25.57 9.85
C HIS A 76 -2.69 26.93 9.10
N PRO A 77 -3.44 27.94 9.56
CA PRO A 77 -3.45 29.26 8.93
C PRO A 77 -2.05 29.88 8.88
N GLY A 78 -1.62 30.36 7.69
CA GLY A 78 -0.28 30.88 7.47
C GLY A 78 0.73 29.82 7.04
N THR A 79 0.26 28.60 6.73
CA THR A 79 1.08 27.55 6.13
C THR A 79 0.64 27.30 4.69
N ARG A 80 1.63 27.20 3.81
CA ARG A 80 1.46 26.80 2.40
C ARG A 80 2.10 25.44 2.17
N VAL A 81 1.35 24.50 1.62
CA VAL A 81 1.88 23.23 1.16
C VAL A 81 2.16 23.32 -0.34
N VAL A 82 3.33 22.92 -0.77
CA VAL A 82 3.72 22.95 -2.19
C VAL A 82 4.32 21.61 -2.64
N PHE A 83 4.05 21.24 -3.88
CA PHE A 83 4.64 20.08 -4.53
C PHE A 83 4.84 20.31 -6.03
N GLU A 84 5.81 19.63 -6.61
CA GLU A 84 5.99 19.56 -8.04
C GLU A 84 4.99 18.56 -8.64
N SER A 85 4.19 19.01 -9.60
CA SER A 85 3.20 18.17 -10.26
C SER A 85 3.75 17.58 -11.57
N GLY A 86 3.23 16.41 -11.98
CA GLY A 86 3.53 15.80 -13.27
C GLY A 86 4.70 14.83 -13.28
N ILE A 87 5.39 14.62 -12.15
CA ILE A 87 6.42 13.58 -12.03
C ILE A 87 5.73 12.23 -12.12
N LYS A 88 6.09 11.42 -13.11
CA LYS A 88 5.52 10.09 -13.26
C LYS A 88 6.11 9.12 -12.24
N ARG A 89 5.33 8.07 -11.89
CA ARG A 89 5.81 7.06 -10.94
C ARG A 89 7.13 6.41 -11.37
N GLU A 90 7.28 6.11 -12.66
CA GLU A 90 8.50 5.49 -13.20
C GLU A 90 9.75 6.37 -13.07
N ASP A 91 9.59 7.69 -13.06
CA ASP A 91 10.69 8.68 -12.99
C ASP A 91 10.91 9.17 -11.54
N TYR A 92 9.97 8.86 -10.63
CA TYR A 92 9.92 9.46 -9.29
C TYR A 92 11.10 9.06 -8.40
N GLY A 93 11.54 7.79 -8.43
CA GLY A 93 12.68 7.35 -7.64
C GLY A 93 13.98 8.08 -8.02
N GLU A 94 14.21 8.28 -9.33
CA GLU A 94 15.36 9.04 -9.84
C GLU A 94 15.26 10.53 -9.45
N TRP A 95 14.10 11.13 -9.63
CA TRP A 95 13.83 12.51 -9.22
C TRP A 95 14.09 12.70 -7.72
N LEU A 96 13.58 11.84 -6.85
CA LEU A 96 13.76 11.95 -5.40
C LEU A 96 15.24 11.81 -5.01
N ALA A 97 15.96 10.89 -5.63
CA ALA A 97 17.39 10.72 -5.42
C ALA A 97 18.18 11.98 -5.82
N GLU A 98 17.81 12.62 -6.94
CA GLU A 98 18.40 13.88 -7.38
C GLU A 98 18.15 15.00 -6.36
N GLN A 99 16.91 15.15 -5.85
CA GLN A 99 16.60 16.14 -4.81
C GLN A 99 17.46 15.93 -3.56
N TYR A 100 17.68 14.67 -3.13
CA TYR A 100 18.56 14.37 -2.00
C TYR A 100 20.01 14.77 -2.25
N LEU A 101 20.55 14.51 -3.43
CA LEU A 101 21.93 14.88 -3.81
C LEU A 101 22.13 16.39 -3.84
N GLN A 102 21.10 17.13 -4.25
CA GLN A 102 21.12 18.59 -4.30
C GLN A 102 20.82 19.25 -2.94
N GLY A 103 20.32 18.50 -1.95
CA GLY A 103 19.88 19.05 -0.66
C GLY A 103 18.58 19.85 -0.76
N THR A 104 17.73 19.52 -1.73
CA THR A 104 16.44 20.14 -2.02
C THR A 104 15.28 19.17 -1.89
N GLU A 105 15.51 18.04 -1.23
CA GLU A 105 14.46 17.03 -0.99
C GLU A 105 13.27 17.63 -0.24
N PRO A 106 12.05 17.18 -0.52
CA PRO A 106 10.84 17.62 0.18
C PRO A 106 10.88 17.31 1.67
N ASP A 107 10.15 18.08 2.49
CA ASP A 107 10.00 17.82 3.92
C ASP A 107 9.32 16.46 4.19
N VAL A 108 8.30 16.14 3.37
CA VAL A 108 7.53 14.88 3.42
C VAL A 108 7.41 14.33 2.00
N PHE A 109 7.57 13.03 1.81
CA PHE A 109 7.54 12.46 0.45
C PHE A 109 7.07 11.01 0.44
N SER A 110 6.44 10.64 -0.67
CA SER A 110 6.10 9.26 -0.97
C SER A 110 7.37 8.43 -1.11
N LEU A 111 7.34 7.21 -0.61
CA LEU A 111 8.44 6.25 -0.72
C LEU A 111 7.97 5.05 -1.52
N LEU A 112 8.68 4.78 -2.61
CA LEU A 112 8.50 3.53 -3.35
C LEU A 112 9.00 2.37 -2.50
N GLU A 113 8.35 1.23 -2.62
CA GLU A 113 8.65 0.05 -1.83
C GLU A 113 10.10 -0.40 -1.96
N GLU A 114 10.63 -0.33 -3.17
CA GLU A 114 12.00 -0.69 -3.53
C GLU A 114 13.07 0.23 -2.91
N ASP A 115 12.72 1.48 -2.60
CA ASP A 115 13.67 2.50 -2.16
C ASP A 115 13.70 2.67 -0.63
N PHE A 116 12.67 2.23 0.09
CA PHE A 116 12.50 2.48 1.52
C PHE A 116 13.74 2.10 2.35
N ASN A 117 14.24 0.87 2.21
CA ASN A 117 15.39 0.41 2.98
C ASN A 117 16.67 1.19 2.70
N LEU A 118 16.85 1.63 1.45
CA LEU A 118 18.00 2.46 1.07
C LEU A 118 17.96 3.80 1.83
N TYR A 119 16.84 4.52 1.76
CA TYR A 119 16.69 5.80 2.43
C TYR A 119 16.75 5.68 3.96
N ALA A 120 16.15 4.63 4.55
CA ALA A 120 16.22 4.38 5.99
C ALA A 120 17.66 4.07 6.45
N SER A 121 18.37 3.18 5.74
CA SER A 121 19.75 2.78 6.10
C SER A 121 20.78 3.92 5.96
N MET A 122 20.55 4.85 5.04
CA MET A 122 21.39 6.03 4.81
C MET A 122 21.16 7.14 5.86
N GLY A 123 20.17 6.98 6.75
CA GLY A 123 19.76 8.05 7.67
C GLY A 123 19.10 9.24 6.96
N ALA A 124 18.50 9.01 5.78
CA ALA A 124 17.80 10.02 5.03
C ALA A 124 16.40 10.30 5.57
N LEU A 125 15.81 9.35 6.31
CA LEU A 125 14.49 9.44 6.91
C LEU A 125 14.57 9.78 8.39
N MET A 126 13.62 10.59 8.86
CA MET A 126 13.40 10.87 10.27
C MET A 126 12.83 9.62 10.96
N ASP A 127 13.38 9.28 12.13
CA ASP A 127 12.78 8.30 13.05
C ASP A 127 11.47 8.88 13.60
N LEU A 128 10.36 8.22 13.32
CA LEU A 128 9.01 8.66 13.70
C LEU A 128 8.55 8.05 15.03
N SER A 129 9.33 7.16 15.64
CA SER A 129 8.91 6.40 16.82
C SER A 129 8.48 7.30 17.96
N ASP A 130 9.28 8.32 18.31
CA ASP A 130 8.93 9.27 19.37
C ASP A 130 7.69 10.11 19.03
N ALA A 131 7.50 10.48 17.75
CA ALA A 131 6.32 11.23 17.33
C ALA A 131 5.05 10.37 17.39
N MET A 132 5.15 9.09 17.04
CA MET A 132 4.04 8.13 17.13
C MET A 132 3.65 7.86 18.59
N ASP A 133 4.62 7.65 19.46
CA ASP A 133 4.39 7.34 20.88
C ASP A 133 3.93 8.56 21.68
N GLY A 134 4.37 9.75 21.30
CA GLY A 134 4.00 11.01 21.96
C GLY A 134 2.65 11.61 21.53
N ASP A 135 2.06 11.13 20.43
CA ASP A 135 0.80 11.67 19.90
C ASP A 135 -0.39 10.82 20.40
N THR A 136 -1.13 11.35 21.39
CA THR A 136 -2.28 10.65 22.00
C THR A 136 -3.46 10.44 21.05
N ASP A 137 -3.51 11.16 19.92
CA ASP A 137 -4.55 11.05 18.91
C ASP A 137 -4.15 10.05 17.80
N PHE A 138 -2.94 9.47 17.88
CA PHE A 138 -2.43 8.49 16.93
C PHE A 138 -2.41 7.11 17.58
N ASN A 139 -3.15 6.14 16.98
CA ASN A 139 -3.20 4.76 17.47
C ASN A 139 -2.85 3.78 16.34
N THR A 140 -1.76 3.06 16.51
CA THR A 140 -1.25 2.06 15.57
C THR A 140 -2.19 0.87 15.37
N ASP A 141 -3.08 0.57 16.33
CA ASP A 141 -4.08 -0.51 16.23
C ASP A 141 -5.12 -0.26 15.11
N ASN A 142 -5.21 0.96 14.62
CA ASN A 142 -6.06 1.28 13.47
C ASN A 142 -5.46 0.87 12.12
N TYR A 143 -4.21 0.42 12.09
CA TYR A 143 -3.55 -0.06 10.88
C TYR A 143 -3.53 -1.58 10.81
N TYR A 144 -3.32 -2.08 9.61
CA TYR A 144 -2.96 -3.48 9.42
C TYR A 144 -1.50 -3.72 9.82
N PRO A 145 -1.21 -4.76 10.63
CA PRO A 145 0.15 -4.98 11.14
C PRO A 145 1.22 -5.11 10.04
N ALA A 146 0.90 -5.83 8.94
CA ALA A 146 1.83 -5.97 7.82
C ALA A 146 2.12 -4.63 7.14
N ALA A 147 1.09 -3.78 6.95
CA ALA A 147 1.25 -2.46 6.34
C ALA A 147 2.11 -1.53 7.20
N LEU A 148 1.85 -1.50 8.51
CA LEU A 148 2.64 -0.66 9.43
C LEU A 148 4.10 -1.12 9.48
N ARG A 149 4.36 -2.43 9.53
CA ARG A 149 5.71 -3.01 9.48
C ARG A 149 6.46 -2.66 8.20
N CYS A 150 5.76 -2.36 7.11
CA CYS A 150 6.39 -1.87 5.89
C CYS A 150 7.14 -0.54 6.08
N GLY A 151 6.81 0.27 7.06
CA GLY A 151 7.51 1.51 7.42
C GLY A 151 8.60 1.35 8.48
N VAL A 152 8.92 0.12 8.89
CA VAL A 152 9.90 -0.18 9.96
C VAL A 152 11.23 -0.64 9.36
N TYR A 153 12.33 -0.12 9.86
CA TYR A 153 13.70 -0.53 9.56
C TYR A 153 14.50 -0.55 10.87
N ASP A 154 15.22 -1.63 11.15
CA ASP A 154 16.01 -1.80 12.36
C ASP A 154 15.23 -1.44 13.66
N GLU A 155 14.04 -2.03 13.80
CA GLU A 155 13.10 -1.85 14.93
C GLU A 155 12.57 -0.41 15.11
N LYS A 156 12.81 0.51 14.18
CA LYS A 156 12.37 1.89 14.22
C LYS A 156 11.40 2.22 13.09
N SER A 157 10.45 3.10 13.36
CA SER A 157 9.46 3.54 12.39
C SER A 157 9.98 4.75 11.62
N PHE A 158 10.15 4.62 10.30
CA PHE A 158 10.64 5.70 9.42
C PHE A 158 9.61 6.18 8.41
N ALA A 159 8.51 5.45 8.25
CA ALA A 159 7.45 5.82 7.32
C ALA A 159 6.09 5.30 7.80
N LEU A 160 5.02 5.95 7.33
CA LEU A 160 3.64 5.55 7.57
C LEU A 160 2.98 5.05 6.29
N PRO A 161 2.10 4.02 6.36
CA PRO A 161 1.35 3.55 5.21
C PRO A 161 0.25 4.54 4.81
N VAL A 162 0.18 4.86 3.52
CA VAL A 162 -0.88 5.70 2.92
C VAL A 162 -2.01 4.84 2.41
N GLU A 163 -1.67 3.86 1.58
CA GLU A 163 -2.61 2.92 0.96
C GLU A 163 -1.94 1.56 0.74
N ASN A 164 -2.76 0.51 0.65
CA ASN A 164 -2.30 -0.87 0.57
C ASN A 164 -2.91 -1.60 -0.61
N ASN A 165 -2.23 -2.64 -1.06
CA ASN A 165 -2.71 -3.53 -2.09
C ASN A 165 -2.38 -4.98 -1.72
N VAL A 166 -3.27 -5.90 -2.07
CA VAL A 166 -3.11 -7.35 -1.86
C VAL A 166 -3.46 -8.09 -3.13
N THR A 167 -2.95 -9.31 -3.28
CA THR A 167 -3.27 -10.18 -4.40
C THR A 167 -4.42 -11.11 -4.02
N LEU A 168 -5.39 -11.22 -4.92
CA LEU A 168 -6.50 -12.15 -4.87
C LEU A 168 -6.44 -13.08 -6.09
N MET A 169 -7.19 -14.17 -6.07
CA MET A 169 -7.32 -15.05 -7.22
C MET A 169 -8.52 -14.62 -8.07
N PHE A 170 -8.28 -14.12 -9.25
CA PHE A 170 -9.32 -13.92 -10.27
C PHE A 170 -9.93 -15.28 -10.65
N VAL A 171 -11.25 -15.30 -10.80
CA VAL A 171 -12.04 -16.50 -11.12
C VAL A 171 -12.96 -16.20 -12.31
N ASN A 172 -12.83 -16.96 -13.38
CA ASN A 172 -13.73 -16.89 -14.52
C ASN A 172 -15.02 -17.68 -14.23
N LYS A 173 -16.05 -17.00 -13.72
CA LYS A 173 -17.34 -17.60 -13.33
C LYS A 173 -18.03 -18.28 -14.52
N THR A 174 -17.98 -17.68 -15.69
CA THR A 174 -18.59 -18.24 -16.90
C THR A 174 -17.96 -19.57 -17.28
N LEU A 175 -16.62 -19.68 -17.21
CA LEU A 175 -15.93 -20.93 -17.50
C LEU A 175 -16.23 -21.98 -16.45
N LEU A 176 -16.15 -21.64 -15.15
CA LEU A 176 -16.47 -22.59 -14.08
C LEU A 176 -17.92 -23.08 -14.18
N SER A 177 -18.89 -22.19 -14.40
CA SER A 177 -20.31 -22.54 -14.56
C SER A 177 -20.54 -23.52 -15.72
N ARG A 178 -19.85 -23.29 -16.84
CA ARG A 178 -19.91 -24.19 -18.02
C ARG A 178 -19.40 -25.58 -17.72
N GLU A 179 -18.46 -25.69 -16.77
CA GLU A 179 -17.89 -26.97 -16.31
C GLU A 179 -18.65 -27.56 -15.09
N ASN A 180 -19.77 -26.95 -14.66
CA ASN A 180 -20.53 -27.29 -13.46
C ASN A 180 -19.66 -27.25 -12.18
N ILE A 181 -18.84 -26.19 -12.05
CA ILE A 181 -17.98 -25.91 -10.91
C ILE A 181 -18.46 -24.60 -10.27
N GLY A 182 -18.65 -24.59 -8.94
CA GLY A 182 -18.95 -23.38 -8.17
C GLY A 182 -17.73 -22.49 -7.95
N MET A 183 -17.96 -21.32 -7.36
CA MET A 183 -16.88 -20.47 -6.87
C MET A 183 -16.07 -21.19 -5.79
N PRO A 184 -14.76 -20.99 -5.70
CA PRO A 184 -13.96 -21.52 -4.60
C PRO A 184 -14.45 -20.99 -3.24
N ALA A 185 -14.46 -21.87 -2.23
CA ALA A 185 -14.73 -21.47 -0.84
C ALA A 185 -13.61 -20.54 -0.31
N GLY A 186 -13.89 -19.82 0.79
CA GLY A 186 -12.92 -18.89 1.36
C GLY A 186 -11.65 -19.55 1.90
N ASP A 187 -11.71 -20.85 2.21
CA ASP A 187 -10.64 -21.69 2.77
C ASP A 187 -10.14 -22.78 1.81
N TRP A 188 -10.38 -22.59 0.50
CA TRP A 188 -9.97 -23.58 -0.51
C TRP A 188 -8.46 -23.81 -0.53
N THR A 189 -8.09 -25.06 -0.83
CA THR A 189 -6.72 -25.56 -0.74
C THR A 189 -6.04 -25.66 -2.10
N TRP A 190 -4.73 -25.90 -2.11
CA TRP A 190 -3.99 -26.27 -3.32
C TRP A 190 -4.59 -27.52 -4.01
N GLN A 191 -5.12 -28.47 -3.24
CA GLN A 191 -5.75 -29.66 -3.81
C GLN A 191 -7.04 -29.28 -4.55
N ASP A 192 -7.88 -28.42 -3.96
CA ASP A 192 -9.09 -27.92 -4.62
C ASP A 192 -8.74 -27.15 -5.90
N PHE A 193 -7.73 -26.28 -5.81
CA PHE A 193 -7.25 -25.53 -6.96
C PHE A 193 -6.73 -26.45 -8.09
N LEU A 194 -5.92 -27.44 -7.76
CA LEU A 194 -5.40 -28.42 -8.73
C LEU A 194 -6.51 -29.24 -9.35
N ASP A 195 -7.50 -29.67 -8.57
CA ASP A 195 -8.64 -30.47 -9.04
C ASP A 195 -9.53 -29.70 -9.99
N VAL A 196 -9.79 -28.41 -9.70
CA VAL A 196 -10.49 -27.53 -10.64
C VAL A 196 -9.64 -27.33 -11.91
N CYS A 197 -8.36 -27.01 -11.79
CA CYS A 197 -7.46 -26.84 -12.94
C CYS A 197 -7.45 -28.09 -13.82
N ARG A 198 -7.43 -29.29 -13.21
CA ARG A 198 -7.46 -30.56 -13.95
C ARG A 198 -8.76 -30.77 -14.71
N LYS A 199 -9.92 -30.38 -14.15
CA LYS A 199 -11.23 -30.47 -14.81
C LYS A 199 -11.38 -29.52 -15.98
N VAL A 200 -10.85 -28.28 -15.85
CA VAL A 200 -11.03 -27.24 -16.86
C VAL A 200 -9.98 -27.26 -17.96
N THR A 201 -8.79 -27.85 -17.70
CA THR A 201 -7.72 -27.90 -18.72
C THR A 201 -8.00 -29.01 -19.73
N LYS A 202 -8.40 -28.63 -20.95
CA LYS A 202 -8.78 -29.58 -21.99
C LYS A 202 -8.73 -28.98 -23.40
N ASP A 203 -8.73 -29.87 -24.36
CA ASP A 203 -9.02 -29.66 -25.76
C ASP A 203 -10.56 -29.69 -25.91
N THR A 204 -11.18 -28.60 -26.33
CA THR A 204 -12.65 -28.47 -26.40
C THR A 204 -13.20 -28.73 -27.80
N ASP A 205 -12.37 -28.67 -28.85
CA ASP A 205 -12.76 -28.91 -30.23
C ASP A 205 -12.23 -30.26 -30.80
N GLY A 206 -11.36 -30.94 -30.06
CA GLY A 206 -10.89 -32.29 -30.38
C GLY A 206 -9.76 -32.32 -31.41
N ASP A 207 -9.04 -31.21 -31.61
CA ASP A 207 -7.93 -31.13 -32.58
C ASP A 207 -6.60 -31.64 -32.02
N GLY A 208 -6.56 -32.02 -30.73
CA GLY A 208 -5.37 -32.52 -30.02
C GLY A 208 -4.56 -31.42 -29.32
N VAL A 209 -4.96 -30.17 -29.46
CA VAL A 209 -4.33 -29.01 -28.83
C VAL A 209 -5.21 -28.46 -27.69
N LEU A 210 -4.59 -28.17 -26.53
CA LEU A 210 -5.36 -27.55 -25.44
C LEU A 210 -5.75 -26.13 -25.81
N ASP A 211 -7.02 -25.80 -25.63
CA ASP A 211 -7.58 -24.48 -25.89
C ASP A 211 -8.29 -23.89 -24.66
N GLN A 212 -8.35 -24.63 -23.56
CA GLN A 212 -8.85 -24.21 -22.26
C GLN A 212 -7.87 -24.60 -21.15
N PHE A 213 -7.60 -23.69 -20.22
CA PHE A 213 -6.56 -23.82 -19.20
C PHE A 213 -7.09 -23.53 -17.79
N GLY A 214 -6.50 -24.21 -16.79
CA GLY A 214 -6.84 -24.03 -15.39
C GLY A 214 -6.34 -22.69 -14.85
N CYS A 215 -5.08 -22.36 -15.09
CA CYS A 215 -4.47 -21.17 -14.51
C CYS A 215 -3.46 -20.52 -15.46
N TYR A 216 -3.37 -19.20 -15.36
CA TYR A 216 -2.35 -18.36 -15.99
C TYR A 216 -1.71 -17.43 -14.94
N ASP A 217 -0.39 -17.25 -15.01
CA ASP A 217 0.36 -16.25 -14.22
C ASP A 217 0.38 -16.50 -12.70
N TYR A 218 0.15 -17.74 -12.24
CA TYR A 218 0.32 -18.12 -10.84
C TYR A 218 1.78 -18.51 -10.60
N SER A 219 2.46 -17.75 -9.75
CA SER A 219 3.91 -17.90 -9.55
C SER A 219 4.25 -18.86 -8.42
N TRP A 220 5.47 -19.41 -8.47
CA TRP A 220 6.03 -20.21 -7.38
C TRP A 220 6.18 -19.42 -6.09
N GLU A 221 6.40 -18.08 -6.17
CA GLU A 221 6.48 -17.21 -5.01
C GLU A 221 5.15 -17.12 -4.29
N GLN A 222 4.05 -16.93 -5.03
CA GLN A 222 2.69 -16.92 -4.47
C GLN A 222 2.37 -18.26 -3.83
N ALA A 223 2.75 -19.36 -4.46
CA ALA A 223 2.63 -20.69 -3.90
C ALA A 223 3.46 -20.85 -2.61
N ALA A 224 4.73 -20.43 -2.62
CA ALA A 224 5.60 -20.51 -1.44
C ALA A 224 5.03 -19.74 -0.25
N VAL A 225 4.55 -18.52 -0.48
CA VAL A 225 3.93 -17.68 0.55
C VAL A 225 2.68 -18.37 1.11
N SER A 226 1.78 -18.87 0.26
CA SER A 226 0.55 -19.57 0.70
C SER A 226 0.81 -20.93 1.36
N ASN A 227 2.01 -21.51 1.18
CA ASN A 227 2.48 -22.69 1.92
C ASN A 227 3.25 -22.34 3.21
N GLY A 228 3.33 -21.07 3.57
CA GLY A 228 4.08 -20.59 4.75
C GLY A 228 5.59 -20.84 4.62
N ALA A 229 6.14 -20.93 3.39
CA ALA A 229 7.57 -21.04 3.19
C ALA A 229 8.26 -19.72 3.50
N ARG A 230 9.30 -19.79 4.30
CA ARG A 230 10.17 -18.65 4.57
C ARG A 230 11.33 -18.67 3.59
N LEU A 231 11.38 -17.69 2.67
CA LEU A 231 12.43 -17.67 1.63
C LEU A 231 13.74 -17.11 2.14
N PHE A 232 13.68 -16.07 2.97
CA PHE A 232 14.86 -15.37 3.50
C PHE A 232 14.75 -15.12 5.01
N ARG A 233 15.87 -14.85 5.65
CA ARG A 233 15.92 -14.18 6.93
C ARG A 233 15.61 -12.69 6.70
N GLU A 234 14.96 -12.03 7.64
CA GLU A 234 14.48 -10.63 7.49
C GLU A 234 15.63 -9.65 7.20
N ASP A 235 16.82 -9.90 7.75
CA ASP A 235 18.04 -9.11 7.52
C ASP A 235 18.75 -9.41 6.18
N GLY A 236 18.23 -10.35 5.39
CA GLY A 236 18.82 -10.75 4.11
C GLY A 236 20.12 -11.51 4.19
N GLN A 237 20.58 -11.92 5.37
CA GLN A 237 21.89 -12.62 5.50
C GLN A 237 21.82 -14.14 5.28
N ALA A 238 20.64 -14.70 5.10
CA ALA A 238 20.44 -16.11 4.81
C ALA A 238 19.16 -16.34 4.00
N CYS A 239 19.13 -17.44 3.24
CA CYS A 239 17.93 -17.92 2.55
C CYS A 239 17.65 -19.39 2.89
N TYR A 240 16.40 -19.84 2.62
CA TYR A 240 15.88 -21.13 3.04
C TYR A 240 15.24 -21.91 1.88
N PHE A 241 15.78 -21.81 0.67
CA PHE A 241 15.23 -22.47 -0.53
C PHE A 241 15.29 -23.99 -0.48
N ALA A 242 16.10 -24.58 0.40
CA ALA A 242 16.17 -26.02 0.62
C ALA A 242 15.24 -26.53 1.73
N ASP A 243 14.32 -25.71 2.21
CA ASP A 243 13.31 -26.10 3.19
C ASP A 243 12.25 -27.05 2.58
N GLY A 244 11.69 -27.95 3.41
CA GLY A 244 10.67 -28.90 2.97
C GLY A 244 9.42 -28.26 2.36
N ARG A 245 9.02 -27.08 2.84
CA ARG A 245 7.89 -26.33 2.26
C ARG A 245 8.18 -25.84 0.84
N MET A 246 9.42 -25.49 0.55
CA MET A 246 9.85 -25.16 -0.81
C MET A 246 9.84 -26.39 -1.72
N GLU A 247 10.27 -27.56 -1.23
CA GLU A 247 10.16 -28.81 -2.01
C GLU A 247 8.72 -29.15 -2.36
N GLU A 248 7.79 -28.96 -1.42
CA GLU A 248 6.35 -29.13 -1.65
C GLU A 248 5.82 -28.11 -2.65
N THR A 249 6.21 -26.85 -2.51
CA THR A 249 5.84 -25.77 -3.44
C THR A 249 6.28 -26.11 -4.87
N ILE A 250 7.53 -26.52 -5.05
CA ILE A 250 8.03 -26.89 -6.38
C ILE A 250 7.29 -28.10 -6.95
N ARG A 251 7.00 -29.11 -6.13
CA ARG A 251 6.23 -30.28 -6.56
C ARG A 251 4.82 -29.87 -7.02
N PHE A 252 4.13 -29.07 -6.24
CA PHE A 252 2.81 -28.54 -6.58
C PHE A 252 2.84 -27.75 -7.90
N MET A 253 3.81 -26.86 -8.08
CA MET A 253 3.96 -26.09 -9.32
C MET A 253 4.24 -26.98 -10.54
N MET A 254 5.05 -28.02 -10.38
CA MET A 254 5.30 -29.02 -11.45
C MET A 254 4.01 -29.79 -11.80
N GLU A 255 3.21 -30.19 -10.81
CA GLU A 255 1.92 -30.86 -11.03
C GLU A 255 0.93 -29.94 -11.77
N LEU A 256 0.84 -28.67 -11.35
CA LEU A 256 -0.01 -27.67 -11.98
C LEU A 256 0.41 -27.44 -13.46
N GLN A 257 1.72 -27.30 -13.71
CA GLN A 257 2.24 -27.09 -15.05
C GLN A 257 2.08 -28.33 -15.96
N ALA A 258 2.19 -29.54 -15.39
CA ALA A 258 2.02 -30.78 -16.13
C ALA A 258 0.60 -30.92 -16.74
N LEU A 259 -0.42 -30.28 -16.16
CA LEU A 259 -1.76 -30.26 -16.71
C LEU A 259 -1.81 -29.64 -18.11
N ASN A 260 -0.92 -28.70 -18.40
CA ASN A 260 -0.85 -27.99 -19.68
C ASN A 260 -0.18 -28.80 -20.80
N ARG A 261 0.31 -30.03 -20.54
CA ARG A 261 0.93 -30.93 -21.52
C ARG A 261 2.04 -30.23 -22.34
N GLY A 262 2.85 -29.41 -21.71
CA GLY A 262 3.92 -28.64 -22.34
C GLY A 262 3.49 -27.35 -23.05
N MET A 263 2.18 -27.04 -23.11
CA MET A 263 1.68 -25.77 -23.60
C MET A 263 1.80 -24.70 -22.51
N ARG A 264 1.89 -23.43 -22.91
CA ARG A 264 1.91 -22.29 -21.97
C ARG A 264 0.71 -21.39 -22.24
N PRO A 265 -0.24 -21.29 -21.29
CA PRO A 265 -1.32 -20.28 -21.40
C PRO A 265 -0.71 -18.88 -21.54
N SER A 266 -1.38 -18.05 -22.31
CA SER A 266 -0.95 -16.70 -22.60
C SER A 266 -1.93 -15.65 -22.08
N ALA A 267 -1.50 -14.40 -22.06
CA ALA A 267 -2.40 -13.28 -21.77
C ALA A 267 -3.61 -13.25 -22.72
N ARG A 268 -3.45 -13.66 -23.98
CA ARG A 268 -4.54 -13.77 -24.95
C ARG A 268 -5.56 -14.84 -24.53
N ASP A 269 -5.10 -15.99 -24.03
CA ASP A 269 -6.01 -17.04 -23.58
C ASP A 269 -6.85 -16.57 -22.39
N PHE A 270 -6.23 -15.86 -21.46
CA PHE A 270 -6.93 -15.22 -20.37
C PHE A 270 -7.92 -14.17 -20.89
N ASP A 271 -7.50 -13.24 -21.75
CA ASP A 271 -8.31 -12.15 -22.27
C ASP A 271 -9.55 -12.63 -23.08
N THR A 272 -9.45 -13.83 -23.67
CA THR A 272 -10.54 -14.46 -24.41
C THR A 272 -11.40 -15.41 -23.55
N GLY A 273 -11.19 -15.45 -22.22
CA GLY A 273 -11.99 -16.23 -21.29
C GLY A 273 -11.71 -17.73 -21.31
N ARG A 274 -10.55 -18.16 -21.82
CA ARG A 274 -10.12 -19.55 -21.90
C ARG A 274 -9.33 -20.03 -20.68
N VAL A 275 -9.14 -19.17 -19.67
CA VAL A 275 -8.44 -19.46 -18.43
C VAL A 275 -9.40 -19.33 -17.25
N ALA A 276 -9.36 -20.28 -16.30
CA ALA A 276 -10.23 -20.27 -15.14
C ALA A 276 -9.72 -19.33 -14.04
N PHE A 277 -8.42 -19.35 -13.76
CA PHE A 277 -7.81 -18.62 -12.65
C PHE A 277 -6.60 -17.78 -13.07
N ARG A 278 -6.48 -16.60 -12.45
CA ARG A 278 -5.29 -15.77 -12.54
C ARG A 278 -5.13 -14.94 -11.27
N PRO A 279 -3.93 -14.83 -10.68
CA PRO A 279 -3.70 -13.84 -9.62
C PRO A 279 -3.98 -12.42 -10.09
N PHE A 280 -4.69 -11.66 -9.27
CA PHE A 280 -5.11 -10.29 -9.56
C PHE A 280 -4.97 -9.43 -8.31
N THR A 281 -4.39 -8.25 -8.43
CA THR A 281 -4.34 -7.35 -7.27
C THR A 281 -5.71 -6.71 -7.04
N PHE A 282 -5.99 -6.33 -5.80
CA PHE A 282 -7.20 -5.59 -5.45
C PHE A 282 -7.34 -4.29 -6.29
N ALA A 283 -6.22 -3.60 -6.53
CA ALA A 283 -6.23 -2.42 -7.39
C ALA A 283 -6.63 -2.73 -8.84
N GLN A 284 -6.20 -3.87 -9.39
CA GLN A 284 -6.63 -4.34 -10.70
C GLN A 284 -8.12 -4.69 -10.71
N TYR A 285 -8.60 -5.38 -9.66
CA TYR A 285 -10.02 -5.64 -9.50
C TYR A 285 -10.83 -4.34 -9.57
N ARG A 286 -10.49 -3.35 -8.77
CA ARG A 286 -11.18 -2.06 -8.74
C ARG A 286 -11.10 -1.27 -10.04
N ALA A 287 -9.97 -1.34 -10.73
CA ALA A 287 -9.78 -0.64 -11.99
C ALA A 287 -10.58 -1.25 -13.14
N TYR A 288 -10.74 -2.59 -13.15
CA TYR A 288 -11.31 -3.30 -14.31
C TYR A 288 -12.76 -3.71 -14.13
N LYS A 289 -13.20 -4.04 -12.92
CA LYS A 289 -14.57 -4.49 -12.65
C LYS A 289 -15.65 -3.45 -13.06
N PRO A 290 -15.53 -2.15 -12.70
CA PRO A 290 -16.53 -1.15 -13.01
C PRO A 290 -16.61 -0.74 -14.49
N TYR A 291 -15.60 -1.11 -15.31
CA TYR A 291 -15.50 -0.64 -16.69
C TYR A 291 -15.43 -1.77 -17.74
N PRO A 292 -16.21 -2.84 -17.63
CA PRO A 292 -16.15 -3.96 -18.58
C PRO A 292 -16.42 -3.51 -20.03
N TRP A 293 -17.21 -2.45 -20.21
CA TRP A 293 -17.53 -1.85 -21.51
C TRP A 293 -16.42 -0.93 -22.05
N ARG A 294 -15.56 -0.39 -21.19
CA ARG A 294 -14.37 0.40 -21.61
C ARG A 294 -13.16 -0.49 -21.85
N ILE A 295 -13.04 -1.52 -21.05
CA ILE A 295 -11.96 -2.51 -21.14
C ILE A 295 -12.59 -3.78 -21.70
N LYS A 296 -12.79 -3.83 -23.02
CA LYS A 296 -13.36 -4.98 -23.75
C LYS A 296 -12.65 -6.30 -23.47
N LYS A 297 -11.44 -6.23 -22.91
CA LYS A 297 -10.57 -7.34 -22.57
C LYS A 297 -11.27 -8.41 -21.73
N TYR A 298 -12.08 -8.01 -20.73
CA TYR A 298 -12.75 -8.91 -19.79
C TYR A 298 -14.27 -8.86 -19.88
N SER A 299 -14.83 -8.32 -20.96
CA SER A 299 -16.29 -8.14 -21.10
C SER A 299 -17.04 -9.33 -21.70
N SER A 300 -16.32 -10.35 -22.17
CA SER A 300 -16.91 -11.53 -22.82
C SER A 300 -17.33 -12.63 -21.84
N PHE A 301 -17.03 -12.49 -20.56
CA PHE A 301 -17.32 -13.46 -19.51
C PHE A 301 -17.50 -12.77 -18.16
N GLU A 302 -18.26 -13.41 -17.27
CA GLU A 302 -18.42 -13.00 -15.88
C GLU A 302 -17.24 -13.49 -15.06
N TRP A 303 -16.79 -12.63 -14.13
CA TRP A 303 -15.67 -12.95 -13.27
C TRP A 303 -15.77 -12.25 -11.91
N ASP A 304 -15.09 -12.80 -10.93
CA ASP A 304 -14.90 -12.22 -9.62
C ASP A 304 -13.56 -12.70 -9.02
N CYS A 305 -13.31 -12.40 -7.75
CA CYS A 305 -12.10 -12.83 -7.05
C CYS A 305 -12.43 -13.79 -5.90
N ALA A 306 -11.52 -14.73 -5.65
CA ALA A 306 -11.42 -15.54 -4.45
C ALA A 306 -10.13 -15.19 -3.69
N THR A 307 -9.99 -15.67 -2.45
CA THR A 307 -8.72 -15.66 -1.72
C THR A 307 -7.69 -16.51 -2.45
N MET A 308 -6.40 -16.38 -2.12
CA MET A 308 -5.37 -17.28 -2.63
C MET A 308 -5.58 -18.69 -2.05
N PRO A 309 -5.29 -19.78 -2.82
CA PRO A 309 -5.45 -21.13 -2.33
C PRO A 309 -4.44 -21.46 -1.23
N VAL A 310 -4.89 -22.16 -0.17
CA VAL A 310 -4.08 -22.53 0.99
C VAL A 310 -3.14 -23.69 0.67
N GLY A 311 -1.86 -23.53 0.94
CA GLY A 311 -0.91 -24.64 0.92
C GLY A 311 -0.96 -25.49 2.19
N PRO A 312 -0.37 -26.71 2.19
CA PRO A 312 -0.45 -27.66 3.31
C PRO A 312 0.00 -27.13 4.67
N HIS A 313 0.86 -26.14 4.71
CA HIS A 313 1.46 -25.58 5.94
C HIS A 313 1.23 -24.08 6.12
N GLY A 314 0.34 -23.51 5.33
CA GLY A 314 0.11 -22.05 5.29
C GLY A 314 -1.33 -21.66 5.56
N ASP A 315 -1.70 -20.54 4.95
CA ASP A 315 -3.03 -19.93 5.03
C ASP A 315 -3.35 -19.23 3.70
N ASN A 316 -4.52 -18.59 3.58
CA ASN A 316 -4.89 -17.72 2.45
C ASN A 316 -4.08 -16.42 2.46
N VAL A 317 -2.77 -16.53 2.42
CA VAL A 317 -1.84 -15.42 2.62
C VAL A 317 -1.57 -14.71 1.30
N SER A 318 -1.58 -13.39 1.36
CA SER A 318 -1.11 -12.50 0.30
C SER A 318 0.03 -11.63 0.80
N VAL A 319 0.87 -11.16 -0.12
CA VAL A 319 1.88 -10.14 0.19
C VAL A 319 1.18 -8.78 0.22
N CYS A 320 1.37 -8.02 1.31
CA CYS A 320 0.89 -6.65 1.44
C CYS A 320 1.87 -5.70 0.76
N GLN A 321 1.49 -5.13 -0.36
CA GLN A 321 2.20 -4.02 -0.98
C GLN A 321 1.68 -2.71 -0.39
N THR A 322 2.56 -1.75 -0.12
CA THR A 322 2.20 -0.54 0.63
C THR A 322 2.87 0.69 0.03
N LEU A 323 2.08 1.73 -0.27
CA LEU A 323 2.63 3.05 -0.52
C LEU A 323 2.94 3.72 0.81
N LEU A 324 4.19 4.08 1.02
CA LEU A 324 4.69 4.69 2.23
C LEU A 324 4.85 6.20 2.09
N LEU A 325 4.75 6.91 3.20
CA LEU A 325 5.08 8.33 3.33
C LEU A 325 6.16 8.49 4.39
N GLY A 326 7.27 9.12 4.03
CA GLY A 326 8.40 9.40 4.91
C GLY A 326 8.62 10.89 5.13
N MET A 327 9.41 11.21 6.17
CA MET A 327 9.84 12.56 6.50
C MET A 327 11.34 12.67 6.31
N SER A 328 11.81 13.77 5.68
CA SER A 328 13.25 14.03 5.56
C SER A 328 13.90 14.19 6.94
N ALA A 329 15.01 13.51 7.16
CA ALA A 329 15.83 13.68 8.37
C ALA A 329 16.41 15.11 8.50
N ARG A 330 16.44 15.86 7.41
CA ARG A 330 17.00 17.23 7.38
C ARG A 330 15.95 18.32 7.56
N THR A 331 14.66 17.97 7.55
CA THR A 331 13.61 19.00 7.72
C THR A 331 13.71 19.70 9.07
N GLN A 332 13.56 21.03 9.04
CA GLN A 332 13.46 21.86 10.24
C GLN A 332 12.01 22.06 10.69
N LYS A 333 11.06 21.43 10.02
CA LYS A 333 9.60 21.61 10.21
C LYS A 333 8.94 20.34 10.72
N GLN A 334 9.61 19.60 11.60
CA GLN A 334 9.24 18.24 12.03
C GLN A 334 7.79 18.15 12.51
N ASN A 335 7.34 19.06 13.38
CA ASN A 335 5.95 19.04 13.88
C ASN A 335 4.94 19.24 12.76
N MET A 336 5.20 20.19 11.86
CA MET A 336 4.32 20.47 10.72
C MET A 336 4.30 19.29 9.73
N ALA A 337 5.44 18.68 9.49
CA ALA A 337 5.58 17.49 8.65
C ALA A 337 4.85 16.30 9.26
N TRP A 338 4.95 16.09 10.59
CA TRP A 338 4.19 15.06 11.31
C TRP A 338 2.68 15.29 11.21
N ASP A 339 2.20 16.50 11.42
CA ASP A 339 0.78 16.84 11.30
C ASP A 339 0.25 16.54 9.89
N PHE A 340 1.03 16.86 8.85
CA PHE A 340 0.67 16.52 7.47
C PHE A 340 0.68 15.02 7.19
N MET A 341 1.71 14.31 7.67
CA MET A 341 1.78 12.84 7.55
C MET A 341 0.59 12.18 8.24
N LYS A 342 0.28 12.60 9.48
CA LYS A 342 -0.89 12.11 10.21
C LYS A 342 -2.19 12.41 9.46
N LEU A 343 -2.31 13.59 8.87
CA LEU A 343 -3.48 13.94 8.07
C LEU A 343 -3.64 13.00 6.86
N LEU A 344 -2.58 12.74 6.11
CA LEU A 344 -2.66 11.91 4.90
C LEU A 344 -2.80 10.40 5.22
N CYS A 345 -2.04 9.93 6.22
CA CYS A 345 -1.95 8.49 6.52
C CYS A 345 -2.99 8.02 7.55
N TYR A 346 -3.53 8.92 8.39
CA TYR A 346 -4.34 8.52 9.54
C TYR A 346 -5.70 9.21 9.63
N ASP A 347 -5.87 10.44 9.09
CA ASP A 347 -7.16 11.12 9.16
C ASP A 347 -8.25 10.31 8.45
N ARG A 348 -9.36 10.05 9.17
CA ARG A 348 -10.42 9.15 8.69
C ARG A 348 -11.09 9.66 7.41
N GLU A 349 -11.26 10.97 7.27
CA GLU A 349 -11.90 11.58 6.10
C GLU A 349 -11.01 11.44 4.86
N ILE A 350 -9.70 11.70 5.01
CA ILE A 350 -8.73 11.52 3.91
C ILE A 350 -8.59 10.03 3.55
N GLN A 351 -8.57 9.13 4.52
CA GLN A 351 -8.53 7.70 4.26
C GLN A 351 -9.82 7.17 3.58
N ARG A 352 -10.99 7.76 3.88
CA ARG A 352 -12.22 7.50 3.12
C ARG A 352 -12.13 8.02 1.69
N LEU A 353 -11.49 9.17 1.48
CA LEU A 353 -11.26 9.69 0.14
C LEU A 353 -10.32 8.79 -0.68
N ILE A 354 -9.30 8.18 -0.05
CA ILE A 354 -8.48 7.13 -0.69
C ILE A 354 -9.38 5.99 -1.17
N LEU A 355 -10.27 5.50 -0.31
CA LEU A 355 -11.22 4.44 -0.69
C LEU A 355 -12.09 4.83 -1.89
N GLN A 356 -12.47 6.09 -2.04
CA GLN A 356 -13.33 6.58 -3.13
C GLN A 356 -12.55 6.86 -4.42
N LYS A 357 -11.33 7.39 -4.32
CA LYS A 357 -10.58 7.97 -5.43
C LYS A 357 -9.37 7.15 -5.88
N SER A 358 -8.72 6.43 -4.97
CA SER A 358 -7.67 5.47 -5.29
C SER A 358 -8.26 4.11 -5.69
N GLN A 359 -7.48 3.30 -6.38
CA GLN A 359 -7.83 1.91 -6.66
C GLN A 359 -7.35 0.94 -5.55
N ALA A 360 -6.62 1.42 -4.57
CA ALA A 360 -6.08 0.63 -3.46
C ALA A 360 -6.99 0.63 -2.23
N LEU A 361 -6.58 -0.13 -1.20
CA LEU A 361 -7.19 -0.12 0.11
C LEU A 361 -6.60 1.02 0.94
N PRO A 362 -7.43 1.76 1.71
CA PRO A 362 -6.92 2.69 2.70
C PRO A 362 -6.12 1.94 3.77
N SER A 363 -5.20 2.64 4.45
CA SER A 363 -4.38 2.03 5.49
C SER A 363 -5.12 1.83 6.81
N ARG A 364 -6.21 2.57 7.03
CA ARG A 364 -7.04 2.46 8.23
C ARG A 364 -8.04 1.30 8.12
N ARG A 365 -7.93 0.35 9.03
CA ARG A 365 -8.79 -0.82 9.13
C ARG A 365 -10.27 -0.46 9.34
N ASP A 366 -10.57 0.53 10.19
CA ASP A 366 -11.95 0.97 10.47
C ASP A 366 -12.62 1.63 9.25
N VAL A 367 -11.84 2.13 8.31
CA VAL A 367 -12.36 2.63 7.02
C VAL A 367 -12.69 1.47 6.08
N VAL A 368 -11.83 0.46 6.01
CA VAL A 368 -12.09 -0.77 5.20
C VAL A 368 -13.36 -1.48 5.68
N LEU A 369 -13.60 -1.53 6.99
CA LEU A 369 -14.78 -2.15 7.60
C LEU A 369 -16.03 -1.24 7.66
N SER A 370 -15.97 -0.04 7.08
CA SER A 370 -17.09 0.90 7.13
C SER A 370 -18.25 0.48 6.24
N ALA A 371 -19.47 0.97 6.56
CA ALA A 371 -20.65 0.77 5.72
C ALA A 371 -20.46 1.35 4.30
N GLU A 372 -19.72 2.46 4.19
CA GLU A 372 -19.38 3.07 2.91
C GLU A 372 -18.47 2.17 2.07
N ALA A 373 -17.51 1.49 2.69
CA ALA A 373 -16.70 0.47 2.00
C ALA A 373 -17.59 -0.67 1.47
N ALA A 374 -18.57 -1.11 2.25
CA ALA A 374 -19.52 -2.12 1.81
C ALA A 374 -20.32 -1.65 0.59
N GLU A 375 -20.77 -0.39 0.56
CA GLU A 375 -21.47 0.17 -0.60
C GLU A 375 -20.55 0.24 -1.85
N ILE A 376 -19.30 0.69 -1.67
CA ILE A 376 -18.32 0.79 -2.77
C ILE A 376 -17.95 -0.60 -3.32
N PHE A 377 -17.86 -1.62 -2.47
CA PHE A 377 -17.48 -2.97 -2.85
C PHE A 377 -18.69 -3.87 -3.23
N HIS A 378 -19.90 -3.36 -3.14
CA HIS A 378 -21.15 -4.12 -3.33
C HIS A 378 -21.42 -4.40 -4.84
N TRP A 379 -20.66 -5.33 -5.40
CA TRP A 379 -20.72 -5.72 -6.81
C TRP A 379 -20.98 -7.23 -7.00
N ASP A 380 -21.95 -7.85 -6.41
CA ASP A 380 -22.23 -9.29 -6.41
C ASP A 380 -21.64 -10.03 -5.18
N ALA A 381 -22.01 -9.58 -4.00
CA ALA A 381 -21.31 -9.82 -2.76
C ALA A 381 -21.38 -11.26 -2.16
N GLU A 382 -22.28 -12.13 -2.59
CA GLU A 382 -22.51 -13.39 -1.86
C GLU A 382 -21.38 -14.43 -2.03
N GLU A 383 -20.61 -14.37 -3.14
CA GLU A 383 -19.55 -15.33 -3.47
C GLU A 383 -18.18 -14.68 -3.69
N SER A 384 -18.09 -13.35 -3.55
CA SER A 384 -16.85 -12.61 -3.83
C SER A 384 -15.94 -12.54 -2.60
N ALA A 385 -14.61 -12.65 -2.81
CA ALA A 385 -13.62 -12.28 -1.80
C ALA A 385 -13.54 -10.75 -1.53
N VAL A 386 -14.14 -9.94 -2.40
CA VAL A 386 -14.10 -8.48 -2.31
C VAL A 386 -15.27 -7.95 -1.48
N THR A 387 -15.35 -8.41 -0.25
CA THR A 387 -16.24 -7.84 0.78
C THR A 387 -15.39 -7.24 1.90
N PRO A 388 -15.87 -6.21 2.63
CA PRO A 388 -15.08 -5.64 3.73
C PRO A 388 -14.57 -6.67 4.74
N PRO A 389 -15.37 -7.65 5.24
CA PRO A 389 -14.87 -8.67 6.14
C PRO A 389 -13.79 -9.58 5.53
N ASN A 390 -13.94 -9.97 4.27
CA ASN A 390 -12.98 -10.85 3.60
C ASN A 390 -11.67 -10.11 3.30
N LEU A 391 -11.75 -8.85 2.86
CA LEU A 391 -10.58 -7.99 2.67
C LEU A 391 -9.86 -7.72 3.98
N ASP A 392 -10.60 -7.47 5.08
CA ASP A 392 -10.04 -7.33 6.42
C ASP A 392 -9.28 -8.59 6.84
N ALA A 393 -9.90 -9.78 6.68
CA ALA A 393 -9.24 -11.05 6.97
C ALA A 393 -7.99 -11.27 6.11
N THR A 394 -8.06 -10.98 4.81
CA THR A 394 -6.90 -11.07 3.89
C THR A 394 -5.78 -10.14 4.32
N MET A 395 -6.09 -8.90 4.70
CA MET A 395 -5.10 -7.92 5.16
C MET A 395 -4.50 -8.27 6.52
N LEU A 396 -5.28 -8.87 7.44
CA LEU A 396 -4.78 -9.33 8.74
C LEU A 396 -3.81 -10.50 8.60
N ASN A 397 -4.07 -11.39 7.63
CA ASN A 397 -3.20 -12.52 7.31
C ASN A 397 -2.06 -12.16 6.34
N ALA A 398 -2.04 -10.94 5.81
CA ALA A 398 -1.03 -10.53 4.84
C ALA A 398 0.37 -10.49 5.46
N VAL A 399 1.37 -10.80 4.64
CA VAL A 399 2.78 -10.76 5.02
C VAL A 399 3.48 -9.60 4.33
N MET A 400 4.48 -9.05 5.01
CA MET A 400 5.34 -8.02 4.46
C MET A 400 6.28 -8.63 3.40
N PRO A 401 6.54 -7.96 2.27
CA PRO A 401 7.59 -8.37 1.35
C PRO A 401 8.97 -8.28 2.00
N TYR A 402 9.90 -9.14 1.58
CA TYR A 402 11.29 -9.02 2.02
C TYR A 402 11.93 -7.76 1.47
N ARG A 403 12.73 -7.08 2.30
CA ARG A 403 13.36 -5.81 1.98
C ARG A 403 14.80 -5.77 2.50
N PHE A 404 15.74 -6.10 1.66
CA PHE A 404 17.17 -5.96 1.91
C PHE A 404 17.89 -5.67 0.59
N PRO A 405 19.08 -5.08 0.61
CA PRO A 405 19.72 -4.55 -0.61
C PRO A 405 19.86 -5.55 -1.76
N GLN A 406 20.17 -6.81 -1.45
CA GLN A 406 20.38 -7.87 -2.44
C GLN A 406 19.09 -8.60 -2.86
N TYR A 407 17.91 -8.25 -2.30
CA TYR A 407 16.65 -8.98 -2.52
C TYR A 407 16.33 -9.15 -4.00
N ARG A 408 16.36 -8.06 -4.77
CA ARG A 408 16.04 -8.10 -6.20
C ARG A 408 16.99 -9.01 -6.98
N ALA A 409 18.30 -8.92 -6.71
CA ALA A 409 19.29 -9.78 -7.37
C ALA A 409 19.12 -11.25 -6.99
N ALA A 410 18.87 -11.54 -5.71
CA ALA A 410 18.62 -12.88 -5.18
C ALA A 410 17.35 -13.50 -5.81
N MET A 411 16.25 -12.72 -5.91
CA MET A 411 14.99 -13.19 -6.47
C MET A 411 15.05 -13.40 -7.97
N LEU A 412 15.72 -12.53 -8.74
CA LEU A 412 15.95 -12.74 -10.17
C LEU A 412 16.70 -14.04 -10.44
N TYR A 413 17.72 -14.33 -9.61
CA TYR A 413 18.47 -15.58 -9.70
C TYR A 413 17.61 -16.79 -9.30
N ALA A 414 16.87 -16.68 -8.20
CA ALA A 414 15.96 -17.72 -7.72
C ALA A 414 14.91 -18.06 -8.77
N ASP A 415 14.26 -17.06 -9.35
CA ASP A 415 13.22 -17.24 -10.36
C ASP A 415 13.74 -17.97 -11.60
N ALA A 416 14.91 -17.57 -12.10
CA ALA A 416 15.54 -18.21 -13.25
C ALA A 416 15.86 -19.70 -12.99
N GLU A 417 16.36 -20.05 -11.82
CA GLU A 417 16.74 -21.43 -11.50
C GLU A 417 15.52 -22.29 -11.11
N ILE A 418 14.56 -21.74 -10.35
CA ILE A 418 13.32 -22.45 -9.99
C ILE A 418 12.49 -22.73 -11.24
N THR A 419 12.37 -21.78 -12.16
CA THR A 419 11.69 -22.00 -13.45
C THR A 419 12.29 -23.18 -14.22
N LYS A 420 13.62 -23.30 -14.27
CA LYS A 420 14.27 -24.47 -14.89
C LYS A 420 13.95 -25.79 -14.20
N ILE A 421 13.78 -25.79 -12.88
CA ILE A 421 13.39 -26.97 -12.10
C ILE A 421 11.94 -27.34 -12.43
N ILE A 422 11.03 -26.37 -12.41
CA ILE A 422 9.60 -26.56 -12.70
C ILE A 422 9.41 -27.04 -14.14
N ASP A 423 10.15 -26.48 -15.10
CA ASP A 423 10.14 -26.87 -16.51
C ASP A 423 10.81 -28.25 -16.78
N GLY A 424 11.40 -28.89 -15.76
CA GLY A 424 12.07 -30.16 -15.88
C GLY A 424 13.43 -30.09 -16.60
N VAL A 425 13.97 -28.92 -16.84
CA VAL A 425 15.29 -28.70 -17.45
C VAL A 425 16.41 -29.07 -16.46
N THR A 426 16.23 -28.73 -15.19
CA THR A 426 17.14 -29.06 -14.10
C THR A 426 16.53 -30.17 -13.24
N PRO A 427 17.22 -31.30 -13.01
CA PRO A 427 16.74 -32.34 -12.11
C PRO A 427 16.54 -31.82 -10.71
N ARG A 428 15.38 -32.11 -10.12
CA ARG A 428 14.99 -31.58 -8.77
C ARG A 428 15.96 -32.02 -7.66
N MET A 429 16.54 -33.23 -7.76
CA MET A 429 17.44 -33.78 -6.76
C MET A 429 18.65 -32.85 -6.55
N ASN A 430 18.83 -32.39 -5.33
CA ASN A 430 19.88 -31.45 -4.92
C ASN A 430 19.83 -30.04 -5.54
N ALA A 431 18.86 -29.75 -6.45
CA ALA A 431 18.79 -28.44 -7.10
C ALA A 431 18.51 -27.32 -6.09
N LEU A 432 17.59 -27.51 -5.15
CA LEU A 432 17.25 -26.51 -4.12
C LEU A 432 18.41 -26.29 -3.14
N ASN A 433 19.18 -27.34 -2.78
CA ASN A 433 20.39 -27.20 -1.95
C ASN A 433 21.47 -26.38 -2.68
N LYS A 434 21.66 -26.64 -3.96
CA LYS A 434 22.59 -25.87 -4.80
C LYS A 434 22.14 -24.42 -4.89
N LEU A 435 20.86 -24.18 -5.21
CA LEU A 435 20.25 -22.85 -5.30
C LEU A 435 20.45 -22.06 -4.00
N GLN A 436 20.12 -22.66 -2.85
CA GLN A 436 20.31 -22.02 -1.54
C GLN A 436 21.76 -21.60 -1.31
N LYS A 437 22.73 -22.45 -1.67
CA LYS A 437 24.15 -22.12 -1.53
C LYS A 437 24.56 -20.95 -2.42
N GLU A 438 24.07 -20.92 -3.66
CA GLU A 438 24.38 -19.87 -4.63
C GLU A 438 23.74 -18.55 -4.25
N ILE A 439 22.48 -18.55 -3.78
CA ILE A 439 21.81 -17.35 -3.26
C ILE A 439 22.51 -16.83 -2.02
N ASN A 440 22.87 -17.69 -1.06
CA ASN A 440 23.63 -17.26 0.12
C ASN A 440 24.96 -16.59 -0.27
N ALA A 441 25.60 -17.00 -1.35
CA ALA A 441 26.79 -16.33 -1.88
C ALA A 441 26.48 -14.96 -2.52
N VAL A 442 25.28 -14.77 -3.07
CA VAL A 442 24.82 -13.44 -3.54
C VAL A 442 24.54 -12.49 -2.39
N LEU A 443 23.92 -13.01 -1.30
CA LEU A 443 23.57 -12.22 -0.11
C LEU A 443 24.81 -11.72 0.67
N GLN A 444 25.96 -12.33 0.49
CA GLN A 444 27.22 -11.97 1.16
C GLN A 444 28.09 -10.96 0.39
N ARG A 445 27.63 -10.50 -0.76
CA ARG A 445 28.28 -9.48 -1.61
C ARG A 445 27.77 -8.09 -1.31
#